data_d23c1f91d4feb449497336f267a33f62
#
_entry.id   d23c1f91d4feb449497336f267a33f62
#
_cell.length_a   1.000
_cell.length_b   1.000
_cell.length_c   1.000
_cell.angle_alpha   90.00
_cell.angle_beta   90.00
_cell.angle_gamma   90.00
#
_symmetry.space_group_name_H-M   'P 1'
#
loop_
_entity.id
_entity.type
_entity.pdbx_description
1 polymer ?
#
loop_
_entity_poly.entity_id
_entity_poly.type
_entity_poly.pdbx_seq_one_letter_code
_entity_poly.pdbx_strand_id
1 'polypeptide(L)'
;MYGIVNKAIQDLITENFGADKWEAIKEKSDIDVDFFLSNEPYDDAITYSLAIAASDVLGITLGQVLNALGEWWILKTGKEKYAGLMEAGGNNLKEFLVNLPLFHNRIMLMYPKLTPPEFKVSHIEESSIHVHYHSKREGLQEFVRCL
;
A
#
# COMPACT_ATOMS: atom_id res chain seq x y z
N MET A 1 -9.13 -0.69 6.07
CA MET A 1 -8.53 -0.84 4.69
C MET A 1 -9.07 -2.08 4.01
N TYR A 2 -8.88 -2.26 2.68
CA TYR A 2 -9.22 -3.55 2.05
C TYR A 2 -8.18 -4.61 2.35
N GLY A 3 -8.60 -5.87 2.42
CA GLY A 3 -7.75 -7.01 2.75
C GLY A 3 -6.56 -7.22 1.82
N ILE A 4 -6.61 -6.66 0.60
CA ILE A 4 -5.47 -6.67 -0.33
C ILE A 4 -4.23 -5.98 0.27
N VAL A 5 -4.40 -4.98 1.15
CA VAL A 5 -3.28 -4.30 1.84
C VAL A 5 -2.68 -5.22 2.90
N ASN A 6 -3.54 -5.86 3.71
CA ASN A 6 -3.09 -6.81 4.73
C ASN A 6 -2.43 -8.04 4.10
N LYS A 7 -2.99 -8.51 2.97
CA LYS A 7 -2.38 -9.58 2.18
C LYS A 7 -1.02 -9.18 1.63
N ALA A 8 -0.84 -7.95 1.15
CA ALA A 8 0.46 -7.47 0.69
C ALA A 8 1.50 -7.44 1.81
N ILE A 9 1.11 -7.11 3.05
CA ILE A 9 2.00 -7.22 4.22
C ILE A 9 2.37 -8.69 4.46
N GLN A 10 1.39 -9.59 4.45
CA GLN A 10 1.63 -11.04 4.60
C GLN A 10 2.60 -11.56 3.55
N ASP A 11 2.34 -11.28 2.27
CA ASP A 11 3.15 -11.74 1.15
C ASP A 11 4.58 -11.18 1.22
N LEU A 12 4.73 -9.89 1.52
CA LEU A 12 6.03 -9.23 1.74
C LEU A 12 6.84 -9.94 2.84
N ILE A 13 6.22 -10.19 4.00
CA ILE A 13 6.88 -10.81 5.13
C ILE A 13 7.23 -12.27 4.81
N THR A 14 6.27 -13.02 4.29
CA THR A 14 6.45 -14.45 4.02
C THR A 14 7.53 -14.69 2.95
N GLU A 15 7.56 -13.91 1.87
CA GLU A 15 8.54 -14.08 0.80
C GLU A 15 9.96 -13.64 1.20
N ASN A 16 10.10 -12.58 2.01
CA ASN A 16 11.42 -12.04 2.33
C ASN A 16 11.99 -12.52 3.67
N PHE A 17 11.14 -12.91 4.63
CA PHE A 17 11.55 -13.25 5.99
C PHE A 17 11.07 -14.64 6.46
N GLY A 18 10.21 -15.28 5.67
CA GLY A 18 9.68 -16.61 5.95
C GLY A 18 8.36 -16.63 6.71
N ALA A 19 7.67 -17.79 6.63
CA ALA A 19 6.37 -18.00 7.27
C ALA A 19 6.43 -17.88 8.81
N ASP A 20 7.51 -18.30 9.42
CA ASP A 20 7.70 -18.22 10.89
C ASP A 20 7.63 -16.76 11.39
N LYS A 21 8.18 -15.83 10.62
CA LYS A 21 8.11 -14.40 10.96
C LYS A 21 6.68 -13.86 10.82
N TRP A 22 5.96 -14.33 9.79
CA TRP A 22 4.55 -13.96 9.64
C TRP A 22 3.71 -14.44 10.82
N GLU A 23 3.86 -15.71 11.26
CA GLU A 23 3.14 -16.22 12.42
C GLU A 23 3.47 -15.46 13.70
N ALA A 24 4.74 -15.11 13.94
CA ALA A 24 5.14 -14.28 15.06
C ALA A 24 4.52 -12.86 15.02
N ILE A 25 4.36 -12.28 13.82
CA ILE A 25 3.70 -11.00 13.63
C ILE A 25 2.20 -11.09 13.90
N LYS A 26 1.52 -12.15 13.42
CA LYS A 26 0.11 -12.41 13.71
C LYS A 26 -0.13 -12.53 15.21
N GLU A 27 0.64 -13.36 15.90
CA GLU A 27 0.54 -13.56 17.35
C GLU A 27 0.74 -12.23 18.09
N LYS A 28 1.80 -11.48 17.74
CA LYS A 28 2.10 -10.20 18.38
C LYS A 28 1.05 -9.12 18.14
N SER A 29 0.40 -9.13 16.98
CA SER A 29 -0.65 -8.16 16.62
C SER A 29 -2.02 -8.49 17.20
N ASP A 30 -2.17 -9.65 17.85
CA ASP A 30 -3.45 -10.16 18.41
C ASP A 30 -4.56 -10.22 17.34
N ILE A 31 -4.19 -10.64 16.12
CA ILE A 31 -5.12 -10.73 15.00
C ILE A 31 -5.45 -12.20 14.72
N ASP A 32 -6.70 -12.56 15.04
CA ASP A 32 -7.25 -13.88 14.78
C ASP A 32 -7.95 -13.92 13.40
N VAL A 33 -7.14 -13.84 12.34
CA VAL A 33 -7.60 -13.93 10.94
C VAL A 33 -6.71 -14.95 10.23
N ASP A 34 -7.30 -16.04 9.74
CA ASP A 34 -6.56 -17.08 9.03
C ASP A 34 -6.01 -16.59 7.68
N PHE A 35 -6.84 -15.82 6.95
CA PHE A 35 -6.46 -15.25 5.65
C PHE A 35 -7.23 -13.97 5.36
N PHE A 36 -6.63 -13.07 4.58
CA PHE A 36 -7.27 -11.82 4.17
C PHE A 36 -7.88 -11.95 2.77
N LEU A 37 -9.20 -11.72 2.69
CA LEU A 37 -9.90 -11.60 1.41
C LEU A 37 -9.60 -10.24 0.78
N SER A 38 -8.97 -10.22 -0.39
CA SER A 38 -8.48 -9.00 -1.05
C SER A 38 -9.56 -7.95 -1.30
N ASN A 39 -10.80 -8.38 -1.55
CA ASN A 39 -11.96 -7.54 -1.89
C ASN A 39 -12.88 -7.23 -0.70
N GLU A 40 -12.53 -7.66 0.51
CA GLU A 40 -13.29 -7.36 1.72
C GLU A 40 -12.66 -6.19 2.48
N PRO A 41 -13.47 -5.27 3.02
CA PRO A 41 -12.97 -4.21 3.89
C PRO A 41 -12.72 -4.74 5.31
N TYR A 42 -11.61 -4.35 5.89
CA TYR A 42 -11.21 -4.60 7.27
C TYR A 42 -11.02 -3.28 8.00
N ASP A 43 -11.09 -3.32 9.35
CA ASP A 43 -10.74 -2.17 10.17
C ASP A 43 -9.30 -1.73 9.88
N ASP A 44 -9.08 -0.42 9.77
CA ASP A 44 -7.75 0.14 9.54
C ASP A 44 -6.78 -0.22 10.69
N ALA A 45 -7.28 -0.39 11.92
CA ALA A 45 -6.50 -0.80 13.08
C ALA A 45 -5.76 -2.12 12.85
N ILE A 46 -6.35 -3.07 12.12
CA ILE A 46 -5.70 -4.35 11.77
C ILE A 46 -4.41 -4.11 10.98
N THR A 47 -4.47 -3.27 9.96
CA THR A 47 -3.30 -2.95 9.13
C THR A 47 -2.20 -2.26 9.93
N TYR A 48 -2.59 -1.32 10.80
CA TYR A 48 -1.63 -0.64 11.68
C TYR A 48 -0.99 -1.60 12.69
N SER A 49 -1.78 -2.47 13.33
CA SER A 49 -1.26 -3.48 14.27
C SER A 49 -0.28 -4.43 13.58
N LEU A 50 -0.58 -4.90 12.37
CA LEU A 50 0.34 -5.73 11.59
C LEU A 50 1.65 -5.01 11.28
N ALA A 51 1.59 -3.74 10.85
CA ALA A 51 2.79 -2.97 10.53
C ALA A 51 3.67 -2.70 11.78
N ILE A 52 3.04 -2.39 12.92
CA ILE A 52 3.74 -2.19 14.19
C ILE A 52 4.36 -3.51 14.67
N ALA A 53 3.61 -4.61 14.66
CA ALA A 53 4.11 -5.92 15.03
C ALA A 53 5.27 -6.36 14.12
N ALA A 54 5.19 -6.07 12.82
CA ALA A 54 6.28 -6.34 11.87
C ALA A 54 7.55 -5.55 12.23
N SER A 55 7.42 -4.26 12.56
CA SER A 55 8.52 -3.43 13.03
C SER A 55 9.24 -4.06 14.23
N ASP A 56 8.47 -4.48 15.22
CA ASP A 56 8.99 -5.08 16.45
C ASP A 56 9.65 -6.46 16.20
N VAL A 57 8.97 -7.35 15.47
CA VAL A 57 9.46 -8.73 15.21
C VAL A 57 10.71 -8.73 14.32
N LEU A 58 10.79 -7.79 13.39
CA LEU A 58 11.94 -7.67 12.48
C LEU A 58 13.07 -6.81 13.04
N GLY A 59 12.82 -6.05 14.13
CA GLY A 59 13.82 -5.16 14.72
C GLY A 59 14.16 -3.96 13.83
N ILE A 60 13.22 -3.48 13.03
CA ILE A 60 13.38 -2.32 12.14
C ILE A 60 12.33 -1.27 12.48
N THR A 61 12.53 -0.04 12.02
CA THR A 61 11.56 1.03 12.30
C THR A 61 10.26 0.85 11.52
N LEU A 62 9.14 1.37 12.04
CA LEU A 62 7.87 1.37 11.33
C LEU A 62 7.97 2.04 9.94
N GLY A 63 8.76 3.13 9.84
CA GLY A 63 9.05 3.77 8.55
C GLY A 63 9.70 2.82 7.55
N GLN A 64 10.65 1.99 7.98
CA GLN A 64 11.29 0.99 7.12
C GLN A 64 10.30 -0.11 6.67
N VAL A 65 9.39 -0.54 7.55
CA VAL A 65 8.31 -1.49 7.18
C VAL A 65 7.40 -0.86 6.12
N LEU A 66 6.98 0.39 6.32
CA LEU A 66 6.09 1.10 5.40
C LEU A 66 6.76 1.37 4.06
N ASN A 67 8.06 1.70 4.05
CA ASN A 67 8.84 1.87 2.82
C ASN A 67 8.90 0.56 2.02
N ALA A 68 9.25 -0.55 2.69
CA ALA A 68 9.29 -1.86 2.06
C ALA A 68 7.91 -2.27 1.51
N LEU A 69 6.83 -1.95 2.22
CA LEU A 69 5.47 -2.21 1.76
C LEU A 69 5.11 -1.35 0.54
N GLY A 70 5.54 -0.09 0.50
CA GLY A 70 5.33 0.79 -0.67
C GLY A 70 6.00 0.25 -1.92
N GLU A 71 7.28 -0.12 -1.82
CA GLU A 71 8.02 -0.75 -2.91
C GLU A 71 7.36 -2.07 -3.37
N TRP A 72 7.01 -2.94 -2.41
CA TRP A 72 6.29 -4.18 -2.67
C TRP A 72 4.96 -3.95 -3.39
N TRP A 73 4.23 -2.93 -2.96
CA TRP A 73 2.93 -2.58 -3.52
C TRP A 73 3.02 -2.30 -5.02
N ILE A 74 4.01 -1.54 -5.46
CA ILE A 74 4.20 -1.25 -6.88
C ILE A 74 4.78 -2.44 -7.64
N LEU A 75 5.88 -3.02 -7.13
CA LEU A 75 6.65 -4.02 -7.87
C LEU A 75 5.99 -5.40 -7.95
N LYS A 76 5.14 -5.72 -6.99
CA LYS A 76 4.41 -7.01 -6.92
C LYS A 76 2.90 -6.80 -7.05
N THR A 77 2.24 -6.30 -6.02
CA THR A 77 0.77 -6.20 -5.97
C THR A 77 0.21 -5.38 -7.14
N GLY A 78 0.80 -4.24 -7.44
CA GLY A 78 0.38 -3.36 -8.53
C GLY A 78 0.55 -4.01 -9.90
N LYS A 79 1.74 -4.53 -10.17
CA LYS A 79 2.03 -5.19 -11.46
C LYS A 79 1.22 -6.46 -11.68
N GLU A 80 0.99 -7.25 -10.64
CA GLU A 80 0.24 -8.51 -10.79
C GLU A 80 -1.27 -8.27 -10.95
N LYS A 81 -1.84 -7.31 -10.21
CA LYS A 81 -3.29 -7.14 -10.15
C LYS A 81 -3.82 -5.98 -10.98
N TYR A 82 -3.01 -4.95 -11.21
CA TYR A 82 -3.45 -3.69 -11.83
C TYR A 82 -2.59 -3.25 -13.01
N ALA A 83 -1.80 -4.15 -13.62
CA ALA A 83 -0.89 -3.83 -14.74
C ALA A 83 -1.58 -3.00 -15.83
N GLY A 84 -2.72 -3.46 -16.35
CA GLY A 84 -3.44 -2.76 -17.41
C GLY A 84 -3.99 -1.39 -16.99
N LEU A 85 -4.34 -1.21 -15.70
CA LEU A 85 -4.74 0.11 -15.18
C LEU A 85 -3.54 1.03 -14.98
N MET A 86 -2.40 0.49 -14.59
CA MET A 86 -1.15 1.25 -14.46
C MET A 86 -0.64 1.70 -15.83
N GLU A 87 -0.63 0.80 -16.82
CA GLU A 87 -0.28 1.12 -18.21
C GLU A 87 -1.20 2.19 -18.83
N ALA A 88 -2.51 2.13 -18.53
CA ALA A 88 -3.46 3.15 -18.94
C ALA A 88 -3.26 4.51 -18.22
N GLY A 89 -2.41 4.57 -17.21
CA GLY A 89 -2.04 5.80 -16.49
C GLY A 89 -1.02 6.66 -17.23
N GLY A 90 -0.27 6.10 -18.18
CA GLY A 90 0.74 6.85 -18.95
C GLY A 90 1.96 6.00 -19.32
N ASN A 91 2.79 6.55 -20.22
CA ASN A 91 3.99 5.86 -20.74
C ASN A 91 5.27 6.14 -19.92
N ASN A 92 5.16 7.02 -18.94
CA ASN A 92 6.25 7.40 -18.04
C ASN A 92 5.71 7.83 -16.68
N LEU A 93 6.60 7.94 -15.70
CA LEU A 93 6.26 8.29 -14.32
C LEU A 93 5.49 9.61 -14.22
N LYS A 94 5.89 10.62 -14.98
CA LYS A 94 5.26 11.94 -14.94
C LYS A 94 3.81 11.88 -15.40
N GLU A 95 3.54 11.23 -16.53
CA GLU A 95 2.19 11.02 -17.03
C GLU A 95 1.35 10.22 -16.03
N PHE A 96 1.92 9.15 -15.46
CA PHE A 96 1.24 8.35 -14.45
C PHE A 96 0.86 9.19 -13.22
N LEU A 97 1.76 10.01 -12.69
CA LEU A 97 1.49 10.87 -11.53
C LEU A 97 0.40 11.92 -11.82
N VAL A 98 0.40 12.50 -13.02
CA VAL A 98 -0.66 13.41 -13.46
C VAL A 98 -2.02 12.69 -13.53
N ASN A 99 -2.04 11.44 -13.98
CA ASN A 99 -3.23 10.62 -14.13
C ASN A 99 -3.60 9.79 -12.87
N LEU A 100 -2.82 9.88 -11.79
CA LEU A 100 -3.05 9.12 -10.57
C LEU A 100 -4.45 9.32 -9.96
N PRO A 101 -5.07 10.51 -9.98
CA PRO A 101 -6.47 10.67 -9.56
C PRO A 101 -7.45 9.84 -10.41
N LEU A 102 -7.23 9.73 -11.72
CA LEU A 102 -8.07 8.92 -12.60
C LEU A 102 -7.87 7.42 -12.35
N PHE A 103 -6.64 7.00 -12.06
CA PHE A 103 -6.34 5.64 -11.64
C PHE A 103 -7.14 5.28 -10.38
N HIS A 104 -7.13 6.12 -9.34
CA HIS A 104 -7.90 5.89 -8.12
C HIS A 104 -9.41 5.86 -8.37
N ASN A 105 -9.94 6.71 -9.24
CA ASN A 105 -11.35 6.68 -9.62
C ASN A 105 -11.75 5.33 -10.25
N ARG A 106 -10.89 4.76 -11.07
CA ARG A 106 -11.12 3.43 -11.67
C ARG A 106 -11.06 2.32 -10.63
N ILE A 107 -10.09 2.39 -9.70
CA ILE A 107 -9.98 1.44 -8.58
C ILE A 107 -11.23 1.49 -7.69
N MET A 108 -11.82 2.66 -7.44
CA MET A 108 -13.06 2.80 -6.65
C MET A 108 -14.27 2.12 -7.30
N LEU A 109 -14.29 1.93 -8.62
CA LEU A 109 -15.35 1.15 -9.27
C LEU A 109 -15.27 -0.34 -8.91
N MET A 110 -14.07 -0.85 -8.64
CA MET A 110 -13.84 -2.24 -8.22
C MET A 110 -13.97 -2.42 -6.70
N TYR A 111 -13.72 -1.36 -5.94
CA TYR A 111 -13.74 -1.34 -4.48
C TYR A 111 -14.64 -0.21 -3.95
N PRO A 112 -15.98 -0.37 -3.96
CA PRO A 112 -16.93 0.71 -3.65
C PRO A 112 -16.81 1.33 -2.26
N LYS A 113 -16.24 0.60 -1.28
CA LYS A 113 -16.00 1.09 0.08
C LYS A 113 -14.60 1.67 0.27
N LEU A 114 -13.82 1.76 -0.80
CA LEU A 114 -12.49 2.34 -0.74
C LEU A 114 -12.57 3.85 -0.51
N THR A 115 -11.78 4.33 0.44
CA THR A 115 -11.54 5.75 0.67
C THR A 115 -10.07 6.04 0.37
N PRO A 116 -9.70 6.23 -0.91
CA PRO A 116 -8.30 6.48 -1.27
C PRO A 116 -7.86 7.85 -0.78
N PRO A 117 -6.55 8.08 -0.68
CA PRO A 117 -6.04 9.42 -0.52
C PRO A 117 -6.34 10.27 -1.77
N GLU A 118 -6.41 11.57 -1.58
CA GLU A 118 -6.49 12.53 -2.67
C GLU A 118 -5.08 12.93 -3.12
N PHE A 119 -4.82 12.79 -4.40
CA PHE A 119 -3.59 13.28 -5.02
C PHE A 119 -3.89 14.47 -5.92
N LYS A 120 -3.06 15.50 -5.83
CA LYS A 120 -3.05 16.64 -6.74
C LYS A 120 -1.63 16.87 -7.23
N VAL A 121 -1.49 17.38 -8.42
CA VAL A 121 -0.19 17.75 -8.98
C VAL A 121 -0.15 19.23 -9.31
N SER A 122 1.02 19.83 -9.12
CA SER A 122 1.30 21.22 -9.49
C SER A 122 2.76 21.36 -9.90
N HIS A 123 3.14 22.54 -10.43
CA HIS A 123 4.52 22.84 -10.85
C HIS A 123 5.08 21.73 -11.74
N ILE A 124 4.37 21.42 -12.83
CA ILE A 124 4.74 20.37 -13.79
C ILE A 124 5.78 20.97 -14.74
N GLU A 125 7.05 20.67 -14.49
CA GLU A 125 8.19 21.10 -15.32
C GLU A 125 8.79 19.92 -16.07
N GLU A 126 9.81 20.14 -16.87
CA GLU A 126 10.46 19.08 -17.65
C GLU A 126 11.04 17.97 -16.76
N SER A 127 11.73 18.35 -15.66
CA SER A 127 12.43 17.44 -14.75
C SER A 127 11.86 17.38 -13.34
N SER A 128 10.77 18.08 -13.06
CA SER A 128 10.16 18.12 -11.73
C SER A 128 8.63 18.16 -11.78
N ILE A 129 8.03 17.69 -10.72
CA ILE A 129 6.58 17.72 -10.49
C ILE A 129 6.33 17.74 -8.98
N HIS A 130 5.40 18.59 -8.54
CA HIS A 130 4.94 18.58 -7.16
C HIS A 130 3.71 17.70 -7.02
N VAL A 131 3.80 16.66 -6.19
CA VAL A 131 2.67 15.78 -5.85
C VAL A 131 2.20 16.12 -4.44
N HIS A 132 0.93 16.46 -4.32
CA HIS A 132 0.26 16.76 -3.06
C HIS A 132 -0.54 15.54 -2.63
N TYR A 133 -0.26 15.02 -1.44
CA TYR A 133 -0.93 13.88 -0.85
C TYR A 133 -1.80 14.33 0.33
N HIS A 134 -3.09 14.03 0.27
CA HIS A 134 -4.04 14.30 1.34
C HIS A 134 -4.74 13.00 1.74
N SER A 135 -4.66 12.64 3.01
CA SER A 135 -5.28 11.43 3.54
C SER A 135 -5.91 11.68 4.90
N LYS A 136 -7.01 10.98 5.16
CA LYS A 136 -7.61 10.90 6.49
C LYS A 136 -6.88 9.90 7.40
N ARG A 137 -6.00 9.06 6.81
CA ARG A 137 -5.16 8.09 7.52
C ARG A 137 -3.83 8.73 7.84
N GLU A 138 -3.53 8.82 9.13
CA GLU A 138 -2.26 9.35 9.60
C GLU A 138 -1.16 8.27 9.53
N GLY A 139 0.09 8.70 9.47
CA GLY A 139 1.25 7.81 9.60
C GLY A 139 1.62 7.01 8.35
N LEU A 140 0.91 7.16 7.22
CA LEU A 140 1.18 6.42 5.97
C LEU A 140 2.06 7.18 4.97
N GLN A 141 2.67 8.28 5.37
CA GLN A 141 3.49 9.12 4.48
C GLN A 141 4.68 8.34 3.91
N GLU A 142 5.35 7.54 4.75
CA GLU A 142 6.50 6.74 4.33
C GLU A 142 6.10 5.64 3.33
N PHE A 143 4.92 5.04 3.47
CA PHE A 143 4.37 4.13 2.48
C PHE A 143 4.18 4.82 1.12
N VAL A 144 3.53 5.98 1.10
CA VAL A 144 3.24 6.71 -0.14
C VAL A 144 4.50 7.27 -0.80
N ARG A 145 5.48 7.67 0.00
CA ARG A 145 6.75 8.21 -0.50
C ARG A 145 7.58 7.20 -1.28
N CYS A 146 7.40 5.90 -1.01
CA CYS A 146 8.12 4.80 -1.64
C CYS A 146 7.31 4.08 -2.74
N LEU A 147 6.09 4.54 -3.04
CA LEU A 147 5.35 4.13 -4.23
C LEU A 147 6.00 4.76 -5.47
#